data_18575e7f4bb730577623159d5ea5a453
#
_entry.id   18575e7f4bb730577623159d5ea5a453
#
_cell.length_a   1.000
_cell.length_b   1.000
_cell.length_c   1.000
_cell.angle_alpha   90.00
_cell.angle_beta   90.00
_cell.angle_gamma   90.00
#
_symmetry.space_group_name_H-M   'P 1'
#
loop_
_entity.id
_entity.type
_entity.pdbx_description
1 polymer ?
#
loop_
_entity_poly.entity_id
_entity_poly.type
_entity_poly.pdbx_seq_one_letter_code
_entity_poly.pdbx_strand_id
1 'polypeptide(L)'
;MNDYLYNTIPNLKPFDFDRHHDSHFINQQWVLVNGISKKKAIYTFRKDNILEIERKDASIKTSWDIDIQNIFTIETEDGIITVKAYFKDDDILVLNHQDKQEFAMYINTTNYEDELNSVEDIQSYLKQKYKKKVSNIIYEHEFYYISKSEEFGPNTVEELTEKVKNEEISAYCFVRDVNEGDYSKRLRITDLMKEL
;
A
#
# COMPACT_ATOMS: atom_id res chain seq x y z
N MET A 1 -0.16 -20.98 -1.84
CA MET A 1 -0.06 -19.50 -1.86
C MET A 1 -1.46 -18.97 -1.70
N ASN A 2 -1.68 -18.00 -0.86
CA ASN A 2 -3.05 -17.58 -0.51
C ASN A 2 -3.55 -16.57 -1.56
N ASP A 3 -4.07 -17.06 -2.69
CA ASP A 3 -4.55 -16.24 -3.80
C ASP A 3 -5.60 -15.22 -3.35
N TYR A 4 -6.37 -15.57 -2.31
CA TYR A 4 -7.34 -14.65 -1.71
C TYR A 4 -6.68 -13.39 -1.14
N LEU A 5 -5.57 -13.53 -0.42
CA LEU A 5 -4.85 -12.41 0.19
C LEU A 5 -4.34 -11.43 -0.88
N TYR A 6 -3.71 -11.95 -1.93
CA TYR A 6 -3.18 -11.12 -3.02
C TYR A 6 -4.28 -10.48 -3.89
N ASN A 7 -5.44 -11.14 -3.99
CA ASN A 7 -6.61 -10.56 -4.65
C ASN A 7 -7.25 -9.46 -3.81
N THR A 8 -7.18 -9.59 -2.49
CA THR A 8 -7.74 -8.60 -1.55
C THR A 8 -6.85 -7.38 -1.42
N ILE A 9 -5.53 -7.61 -1.29
CA ILE A 9 -4.53 -6.54 -1.17
C ILE A 9 -3.47 -6.76 -2.26
N PRO A 10 -3.61 -6.12 -3.41
CA PRO A 10 -2.66 -6.28 -4.51
C PRO A 10 -1.29 -5.68 -4.15
N ASN A 11 -0.24 -6.24 -4.75
CA ASN A 11 1.13 -5.80 -4.58
C ASN A 11 1.68 -5.87 -3.14
N LEU A 12 1.23 -6.85 -2.35
CA LEU A 12 1.87 -7.19 -1.08
C LEU A 12 3.31 -7.62 -1.34
N LYS A 13 4.23 -7.08 -0.55
CA LYS A 13 5.65 -7.44 -0.58
C LYS A 13 5.97 -8.29 0.66
N PRO A 14 6.70 -9.39 0.53
CA PRO A 14 7.19 -10.11 1.68
C PRO A 14 8.04 -9.20 2.57
N PHE A 15 7.99 -9.45 3.87
CA PHE A 15 8.92 -8.82 4.82
C PHE A 15 10.35 -9.16 4.40
N ASP A 16 11.21 -8.15 4.44
CA ASP A 16 12.64 -8.24 4.19
C ASP A 16 13.33 -7.62 5.42
N PHE A 17 14.08 -8.43 6.16
CA PHE A 17 14.68 -8.01 7.42
C PHE A 17 15.57 -6.77 7.24
N ASP A 18 16.45 -6.78 6.24
CA ASP A 18 17.42 -5.71 6.04
C ASP A 18 16.75 -4.38 5.70
N ARG A 19 15.61 -4.43 5.03
CA ARG A 19 14.88 -3.23 4.59
C ARG A 19 13.85 -2.73 5.59
N HIS A 20 13.13 -3.63 6.23
CA HIS A 20 11.92 -3.27 6.94
C HIS A 20 12.09 -3.26 8.46
N HIS A 21 13.01 -4.06 9.01
CA HIS A 21 13.09 -4.30 10.44
C HIS A 21 13.20 -3.01 11.26
N ASP A 22 14.26 -2.23 11.05
CA ASP A 22 14.51 -1.03 11.87
C ASP A 22 13.72 0.20 11.45
N SER A 23 13.40 0.30 10.16
CA SER A 23 12.79 1.51 9.62
C SER A 23 11.26 1.50 9.63
N HIS A 24 10.65 0.34 9.36
CA HIS A 24 9.21 0.24 9.11
C HIS A 24 8.48 -0.69 10.06
N PHE A 25 9.17 -1.48 10.87
CA PHE A 25 8.55 -2.50 11.68
C PHE A 25 8.76 -2.28 13.18
N ILE A 26 10.03 -2.20 13.64
CA ILE A 26 10.36 -2.05 15.05
C ILE A 26 9.90 -0.70 15.61
N ASN A 27 9.29 -0.75 16.79
CA ASN A 27 8.72 0.39 17.51
C ASN A 27 7.60 1.14 16.78
N GLN A 28 7.14 0.60 15.64
CA GLN A 28 5.93 1.09 14.99
C GLN A 28 4.70 0.53 15.70
N GLN A 29 3.66 1.33 15.78
CA GLN A 29 2.39 0.94 16.35
C GLN A 29 1.43 0.50 15.24
N TRP A 30 0.97 -0.74 15.34
CA TRP A 30 0.13 -1.40 14.36
C TRP A 30 -1.26 -1.68 14.94
N VAL A 31 -2.27 -1.01 14.41
CA VAL A 31 -3.67 -1.25 14.81
C VAL A 31 -4.22 -2.47 14.09
N LEU A 32 -4.62 -3.49 14.84
CA LEU A 32 -5.30 -4.66 14.28
C LEU A 32 -6.64 -4.25 13.68
N VAL A 33 -6.82 -4.53 12.41
CA VAL A 33 -8.10 -4.37 11.74
C VAL A 33 -8.95 -5.61 11.97
N ASN A 34 -10.02 -5.43 12.69
CA ASN A 34 -10.94 -6.50 13.05
C ASN A 34 -12.34 -6.17 12.55
N GLY A 35 -12.79 -6.84 11.49
CA GLY A 35 -14.09 -6.63 10.86
C GLY A 35 -15.31 -7.00 11.74
N ILE A 36 -15.11 -7.73 12.85
CA ILE A 36 -16.19 -8.23 13.69
C ILE A 36 -16.25 -7.50 15.05
N SER A 37 -15.12 -6.99 15.53
CA SER A 37 -15.04 -6.40 16.86
C SER A 37 -14.60 -4.94 16.79
N LYS A 38 -15.38 -4.06 17.44
CA LYS A 38 -14.97 -2.67 17.69
C LYS A 38 -13.84 -2.54 18.73
N LYS A 39 -13.33 -3.67 19.26
CA LYS A 39 -12.22 -3.67 20.21
C LYS A 39 -10.92 -3.62 19.44
N LYS A 40 -10.37 -2.44 19.29
CA LYS A 40 -9.08 -2.21 18.68
C LYS A 40 -7.95 -2.66 19.59
N ALA A 41 -6.92 -3.27 19.01
CA ALA A 41 -5.69 -3.60 19.70
C ALA A 41 -4.52 -3.02 18.93
N ILE A 42 -3.57 -2.42 19.65
CA ILE A 42 -2.35 -1.86 19.09
C ILE A 42 -1.21 -2.81 19.41
N TYR A 43 -0.50 -3.22 18.39
CA TYR A 43 0.66 -4.10 18.46
C TYR A 43 1.92 -3.30 18.24
N THR A 44 2.90 -3.44 19.15
CA THR A 44 4.21 -2.80 19.01
C THR A 44 5.31 -3.85 19.20
N PHE A 45 6.05 -4.11 18.14
CA PHE A 45 7.19 -5.04 18.15
C PHE A 45 8.44 -4.28 18.59
N ARG A 46 9.10 -4.74 19.67
CA ARG A 46 10.30 -4.12 20.24
C ARG A 46 11.56 -4.90 19.85
N LYS A 47 12.70 -4.22 19.83
CA LYS A 47 14.01 -4.82 19.51
C LYS A 47 14.45 -5.96 20.45
N ASP A 48 13.97 -5.94 21.68
CA ASP A 48 14.27 -6.92 22.73
C ASP A 48 13.35 -8.16 22.66
N ASN A 49 12.78 -8.43 21.49
CA ASN A 49 11.89 -9.56 21.25
C ASN A 49 10.60 -9.51 22.09
N ILE A 50 10.22 -8.34 22.55
CA ILE A 50 8.95 -8.12 23.26
C ILE A 50 7.90 -7.60 22.28
N LEU A 51 6.74 -8.24 22.28
CA LEU A 51 5.53 -7.75 21.63
C LEU A 51 4.60 -7.16 22.68
N GLU A 52 4.37 -5.87 22.59
CA GLU A 52 3.38 -5.17 23.41
C GLU A 52 2.04 -5.11 22.65
N ILE A 53 0.97 -5.55 23.34
CA ILE A 53 -0.39 -5.54 22.80
C ILE A 53 -1.24 -4.69 23.73
N GLU A 54 -1.60 -3.50 23.28
CA GLU A 54 -2.43 -2.56 24.03
C GLU A 54 -3.89 -2.70 23.61
N ARG A 55 -4.78 -2.86 24.57
CA ARG A 55 -6.23 -2.86 24.41
C ARG A 55 -6.80 -1.79 25.33
N LYS A 56 -8.06 -1.39 25.09
CA LYS A 56 -8.72 -0.34 25.90
C LYS A 56 -8.55 -0.52 27.42
N ASP A 57 -8.61 -1.76 27.90
CA ASP A 57 -8.67 -2.07 29.34
C ASP A 57 -7.49 -2.95 29.81
N ALA A 58 -6.55 -3.27 28.94
CA ALA A 58 -5.43 -4.16 29.26
C ALA A 58 -4.22 -3.93 28.36
N SER A 59 -3.04 -4.11 28.93
CA SER A 59 -1.79 -4.21 28.18
C SER A 59 -1.18 -5.59 28.45
N ILE A 60 -0.79 -6.28 27.41
CA ILE A 60 -0.17 -7.61 27.45
C ILE A 60 1.22 -7.48 26.84
N LYS A 61 2.20 -8.12 27.51
CA LYS A 61 3.54 -8.30 26.94
C LYS A 61 3.76 -9.77 26.69
N THR A 62 4.20 -10.09 25.51
CA THR A 62 4.56 -11.45 25.12
C THR A 62 5.85 -11.43 24.32
N SER A 63 6.35 -12.60 23.92
CA SER A 63 7.55 -12.70 23.12
C SER A 63 7.24 -12.86 21.63
N TRP A 64 8.16 -12.37 20.82
CA TRP A 64 8.19 -12.63 19.38
C TRP A 64 9.65 -12.82 18.94
N ASP A 65 9.85 -13.55 17.87
CA ASP A 65 11.15 -13.74 17.26
C ASP A 65 11.01 -13.86 15.74
N ILE A 66 12.11 -13.71 15.01
CA ILE A 66 12.17 -13.87 13.57
C ILE A 66 13.38 -14.71 13.18
N ASP A 67 13.18 -15.72 12.36
CA ASP A 67 14.24 -16.56 11.84
C ASP A 67 14.87 -16.01 10.54
N ILE A 68 15.93 -16.69 10.10
CA ILE A 68 16.68 -16.35 8.87
C ILE A 68 15.84 -16.49 7.59
N GLN A 69 14.67 -17.11 7.65
CA GLN A 69 13.72 -17.25 6.53
C GLN A 69 12.63 -16.20 6.56
N ASN A 70 12.76 -15.20 7.45
CA ASN A 70 11.74 -14.17 7.70
C ASN A 70 10.40 -14.76 8.17
N ILE A 71 10.46 -15.84 8.94
CA ILE A 71 9.30 -16.43 9.60
C ILE A 71 9.28 -15.92 11.03
N PHE A 72 8.14 -15.34 11.40
CA PHE A 72 7.89 -14.83 12.74
C PHE A 72 7.29 -15.91 13.61
N THR A 73 7.77 -16.02 14.84
CA THR A 73 7.13 -16.75 15.92
C THR A 73 6.60 -15.77 16.94
N ILE A 74 5.35 -15.95 17.35
CA ILE A 74 4.69 -15.10 18.35
C ILE A 74 4.13 -16.02 19.41
N GLU A 75 4.48 -15.78 20.67
CA GLU A 75 3.89 -16.47 21.80
C GLU A 75 2.51 -15.88 22.09
N THR A 76 1.53 -16.74 22.28
CA THR A 76 0.13 -16.37 22.61
C THR A 76 -0.34 -17.19 23.80
N GLU A 77 -1.49 -16.84 24.35
CA GLU A 77 -2.11 -17.61 25.45
C GLU A 77 -2.41 -19.07 25.04
N ASP A 78 -2.65 -19.32 23.75
CA ASP A 78 -2.95 -20.64 23.19
C ASP A 78 -1.71 -21.39 22.71
N GLY A 79 -0.52 -20.83 22.85
CA GLY A 79 0.76 -21.39 22.42
C GLY A 79 1.51 -20.51 21.41
N ILE A 80 2.48 -21.10 20.74
CA ILE A 80 3.32 -20.39 19.76
C ILE A 80 2.65 -20.48 18.39
N ILE A 81 2.49 -19.34 17.76
CA ILE A 81 2.04 -19.25 16.36
C ILE A 81 3.20 -18.87 15.45
N THR A 82 3.17 -19.40 14.24
CA THR A 82 4.17 -19.12 13.20
C THR A 82 3.51 -18.38 12.05
N VAL A 83 4.03 -17.20 11.73
CA VAL A 83 3.44 -16.32 10.71
C VAL A 83 4.49 -15.80 9.72
N LYS A 84 4.06 -15.54 8.50
CA LYS A 84 4.82 -14.73 7.53
C LYS A 84 4.27 -13.32 7.49
N ALA A 85 5.17 -12.35 7.53
CA ALA A 85 4.82 -10.95 7.41
C ALA A 85 4.93 -10.45 5.97
N TYR A 86 4.00 -9.56 5.61
CA TYR A 86 3.97 -8.87 4.33
C TYR A 86 3.66 -7.40 4.57
N PHE A 87 4.16 -6.54 3.70
CA PHE A 87 3.85 -5.11 3.71
C PHE A 87 3.12 -4.69 2.44
N LYS A 88 2.21 -3.76 2.61
CA LYS A 88 1.67 -2.94 1.54
C LYS A 88 2.03 -1.49 1.83
N ASP A 89 2.97 -0.96 1.03
CA ASP A 89 3.65 0.29 1.33
C ASP A 89 4.20 0.26 2.78
N ASP A 90 4.19 1.37 3.47
CA ASP A 90 4.62 1.46 4.88
C ASP A 90 3.43 1.48 5.85
N ASP A 91 2.21 1.30 5.34
CA ASP A 91 0.98 1.56 6.07
C ASP A 91 0.27 0.30 6.53
N ILE A 92 0.40 -0.80 5.80
CA ILE A 92 -0.32 -2.04 6.06
C ILE A 92 0.66 -3.19 6.26
N LEU A 93 0.55 -3.82 7.43
CA LEU A 93 1.22 -5.05 7.78
C LEU A 93 0.20 -6.19 7.73
N VAL A 94 0.57 -7.29 7.08
CA VAL A 94 -0.23 -8.51 7.05
C VAL A 94 0.59 -9.64 7.64
N LEU A 95 0.06 -10.28 8.68
CA LEU A 95 0.61 -11.50 9.26
C LEU A 95 -0.23 -12.69 8.81
N ASN A 96 0.37 -13.57 8.02
CA ASN A 96 -0.29 -14.76 7.50
C ASN A 96 0.15 -16.00 8.26
N HIS A 97 -0.80 -16.72 8.88
CA HIS A 97 -0.52 -17.94 9.61
C HIS A 97 -0.01 -19.02 8.66
N GLN A 98 1.11 -19.70 9.02
CA GLN A 98 1.74 -20.67 8.14
C GLN A 98 0.88 -21.93 7.92
N ASP A 99 0.25 -22.41 8.98
CA ASP A 99 -0.46 -23.69 9.00
C ASP A 99 -1.97 -23.56 8.76
N LYS A 100 -2.46 -22.33 8.68
CA LYS A 100 -3.87 -22.05 8.45
C LYS A 100 -4.02 -21.03 7.33
N GLN A 101 -5.15 -21.08 6.63
CA GLN A 101 -5.51 -20.04 5.65
C GLN A 101 -6.10 -18.80 6.35
N GLU A 102 -5.43 -18.37 7.42
CA GLU A 102 -5.85 -17.23 8.24
C GLU A 102 -4.79 -16.15 8.18
N PHE A 103 -5.21 -14.91 8.13
CA PHE A 103 -4.32 -13.76 8.21
C PHE A 103 -4.92 -12.66 9.07
N ALA A 104 -4.06 -11.87 9.67
CA ALA A 104 -4.42 -10.66 10.38
C ALA A 104 -3.87 -9.44 9.62
N MET A 105 -4.66 -8.38 9.54
CA MET A 105 -4.25 -7.11 8.92
C MET A 105 -4.14 -6.03 9.96
N TYR A 106 -3.11 -5.22 9.80
CA TYR A 106 -2.80 -4.12 10.69
C TYR A 106 -2.54 -2.86 9.86
N ILE A 107 -2.90 -1.73 10.41
CA ILE A 107 -2.60 -0.41 9.84
C ILE A 107 -1.69 0.34 10.79
N ASN A 108 -0.69 1.02 10.26
CA ASN A 108 0.17 1.90 11.05
C ASN A 108 -0.68 3.03 11.66
N THR A 109 -0.48 3.33 12.96
CA THR A 109 -1.29 4.32 13.69
C THR A 109 -1.24 5.72 13.08
N THR A 110 -0.15 6.08 12.41
CA THR A 110 -0.03 7.37 11.71
C THR A 110 -1.03 7.55 10.58
N ASN A 111 -1.49 6.42 10.00
CA ASN A 111 -2.41 6.40 8.86
C ASN A 111 -3.75 5.76 9.21
N TYR A 112 -3.96 5.46 10.49
CA TYR A 112 -5.19 4.84 10.95
C TYR A 112 -6.32 5.87 11.05
N GLU A 113 -7.40 5.57 10.36
CA GLU A 113 -8.68 6.26 10.50
C GLU A 113 -9.65 5.40 11.31
N ASP A 114 -10.46 6.02 12.17
CA ASP A 114 -11.36 5.29 13.06
C ASP A 114 -12.39 4.42 12.33
N GLU A 115 -12.63 4.69 11.07
CA GLU A 115 -13.57 3.99 10.21
C GLU A 115 -13.01 2.72 9.57
N LEU A 116 -11.68 2.52 9.59
CA LEU A 116 -11.04 1.33 9.02
C LEU A 116 -11.16 0.14 9.97
N ASN A 117 -12.25 -0.58 9.89
CA ASN A 117 -12.56 -1.71 10.77
C ASN A 117 -12.74 -3.04 10.02
N SER A 118 -12.77 -3.03 8.70
CA SER A 118 -12.98 -4.22 7.86
C SER A 118 -11.99 -4.28 6.70
N VAL A 119 -11.95 -5.43 6.03
CA VAL A 119 -11.16 -5.61 4.79
C VAL A 119 -11.65 -4.68 3.70
N GLU A 120 -12.97 -4.49 3.63
CA GLU A 120 -13.63 -3.62 2.66
C GLU A 120 -13.26 -2.16 2.89
N ASP A 121 -13.17 -1.73 4.16
CA ASP A 121 -12.72 -0.37 4.51
C ASP A 121 -11.28 -0.15 4.06
N ILE A 122 -10.38 -1.13 4.30
CA ILE A 122 -9.00 -1.07 3.83
C ILE A 122 -8.93 -1.00 2.31
N GLN A 123 -9.70 -1.80 1.60
CA GLN A 123 -9.74 -1.76 0.14
C GLN A 123 -10.18 -0.39 -0.37
N SER A 124 -11.19 0.19 0.27
CA SER A 124 -11.69 1.53 -0.05
C SER A 124 -10.65 2.61 0.24
N TYR A 125 -10.00 2.53 1.40
CA TYR A 125 -8.89 3.40 1.79
C TYR A 125 -7.74 3.32 0.78
N LEU A 126 -7.31 2.11 0.42
CA LEU A 126 -6.25 1.92 -0.56
C LEU A 126 -6.63 2.50 -1.94
N LYS A 127 -7.85 2.24 -2.40
CA LYS A 127 -8.34 2.82 -3.66
C LYS A 127 -8.29 4.34 -3.63
N GLN A 128 -8.76 4.97 -2.55
CA GLN A 128 -8.74 6.42 -2.40
C GLN A 128 -7.31 6.96 -2.32
N LYS A 129 -6.45 6.31 -1.50
CA LYS A 129 -5.04 6.69 -1.35
C LYS A 129 -4.30 6.65 -2.68
N TYR A 130 -4.49 5.57 -3.46
CA TYR A 130 -3.84 5.44 -4.76
C TYR A 130 -4.45 6.38 -5.78
N LYS A 131 -5.77 6.54 -5.80
CA LYS A 131 -6.42 7.52 -6.65
C LYS A 131 -5.91 8.93 -6.36
N LYS A 132 -5.80 9.31 -5.08
CA LYS A 132 -5.27 10.62 -4.68
C LYS A 132 -3.79 10.77 -5.03
N LYS A 133 -2.97 9.72 -4.84
CA LYS A 133 -1.54 9.74 -5.20
C LYS A 133 -1.35 9.88 -6.71
N VAL A 134 -2.10 9.12 -7.49
CA VAL A 134 -2.08 9.19 -8.96
C VAL A 134 -2.60 10.55 -9.42
N SER A 135 -3.71 11.04 -8.87
CA SER A 135 -4.23 12.37 -9.21
C SER A 135 -3.21 13.46 -8.88
N ASN A 136 -2.56 13.45 -7.71
CA ASN A 136 -1.54 14.44 -7.37
C ASN A 136 -0.36 14.40 -8.36
N ILE A 137 0.14 13.21 -8.72
CA ILE A 137 1.19 13.08 -9.73
C ILE A 137 0.72 13.63 -11.08
N ILE A 138 -0.50 13.32 -11.48
CA ILE A 138 -1.07 13.77 -12.75
C ILE A 138 -1.30 15.29 -12.74
N TYR A 139 -1.81 15.86 -11.65
CA TYR A 139 -2.09 17.31 -11.55
C TYR A 139 -0.83 18.16 -11.33
N GLU A 140 0.25 17.59 -10.81
CA GLU A 140 1.51 18.31 -10.59
C GLU A 140 2.49 18.17 -11.76
N HIS A 141 2.22 17.27 -12.71
CA HIS A 141 3.09 17.00 -13.85
C HIS A 141 2.53 17.59 -15.14
N GLU A 142 3.45 18.12 -15.93
CA GLU A 142 3.18 18.55 -17.29
C GLU A 142 3.78 17.55 -18.28
N PHE A 143 3.16 17.44 -19.44
CA PHE A 143 3.51 16.47 -20.47
C PHE A 143 3.72 17.11 -21.82
N TYR A 144 4.72 16.62 -22.54
CA TYR A 144 4.82 16.80 -23.97
C TYR A 144 4.09 15.69 -24.70
N TYR A 145 3.52 15.98 -25.85
CA TYR A 145 2.93 14.98 -26.75
C TYR A 145 3.45 15.12 -28.17
N ILE A 146 3.46 13.98 -28.91
CA ILE A 146 3.80 13.97 -30.33
C ILE A 146 2.55 13.90 -31.16
N SER A 147 2.38 14.86 -32.08
CA SER A 147 1.38 14.84 -33.13
C SER A 147 2.02 15.22 -34.46
N LYS A 148 1.72 14.48 -35.53
CA LYS A 148 2.27 14.72 -36.87
C LYS A 148 3.80 14.84 -36.94
N SER A 149 4.50 14.07 -36.10
CA SER A 149 5.96 14.05 -35.94
C SER A 149 6.57 15.33 -35.32
N GLU A 150 5.76 16.16 -34.72
CA GLU A 150 6.20 17.33 -33.97
C GLU A 150 5.84 17.17 -32.48
N GLU A 151 6.68 17.70 -31.61
CA GLU A 151 6.45 17.71 -30.16
C GLU A 151 5.77 19.00 -29.75
N PHE A 152 4.73 18.89 -28.92
CA PHE A 152 3.92 20.00 -28.40
C PHE A 152 3.84 19.92 -26.88
N GLY A 153 3.80 21.05 -26.23
CA GLY A 153 3.65 21.16 -24.76
C GLY A 153 4.65 22.15 -24.16
N PRO A 154 4.80 22.17 -22.84
CA PRO A 154 4.13 21.26 -21.90
C PRO A 154 2.64 21.54 -21.75
N ASN A 155 1.88 20.51 -21.37
CA ASN A 155 0.44 20.61 -21.07
C ASN A 155 0.12 19.78 -19.83
N THR A 156 -0.84 20.21 -19.03
CA THR A 156 -1.41 19.40 -17.96
C THR A 156 -2.29 18.27 -18.52
N VAL A 157 -2.65 17.30 -17.69
CA VAL A 157 -3.55 16.21 -18.13
C VAL A 157 -4.95 16.74 -18.46
N GLU A 158 -5.41 17.75 -17.74
CA GLU A 158 -6.68 18.43 -18.03
C GLU A 158 -6.67 19.07 -19.42
N GLU A 159 -5.62 19.84 -19.74
CA GLU A 159 -5.48 20.48 -21.05
C GLU A 159 -5.42 19.46 -22.18
N LEU A 160 -4.67 18.36 -21.99
CA LEU A 160 -4.62 17.25 -22.94
C LEU A 160 -6.01 16.60 -23.11
N THR A 161 -6.73 16.42 -22.01
CA THR A 161 -8.08 15.85 -22.01
C THR A 161 -9.07 16.76 -22.74
N GLU A 162 -8.99 18.07 -22.54
CA GLU A 162 -9.83 19.03 -23.26
C GLU A 162 -9.52 19.06 -24.76
N LYS A 163 -8.24 19.05 -25.12
CA LYS A 163 -7.84 19.00 -26.55
C LYS A 163 -8.34 17.72 -27.23
N VAL A 164 -8.35 16.58 -26.51
CA VAL A 164 -8.92 15.33 -27.04
C VAL A 164 -10.43 15.42 -27.18
N LYS A 165 -11.15 15.98 -26.19
CA LYS A 165 -12.60 16.18 -26.24
C LYS A 165 -13.01 17.11 -27.36
N ASN A 166 -12.20 18.13 -27.64
CA ASN A 166 -12.42 19.09 -28.71
C ASN A 166 -11.96 18.57 -30.09
N GLU A 167 -11.52 17.32 -30.18
CA GLU A 167 -11.01 16.68 -31.40
C GLU A 167 -9.79 17.40 -32.02
N GLU A 168 -9.07 18.22 -31.24
CA GLU A 168 -7.85 18.90 -31.66
C GLU A 168 -6.67 17.95 -31.82
N ILE A 169 -6.60 16.95 -30.96
CA ILE A 169 -5.55 15.92 -30.94
C ILE A 169 -6.15 14.55 -30.73
N SER A 170 -5.40 13.51 -31.18
CA SER A 170 -5.80 12.13 -30.92
C SER A 170 -5.44 11.70 -29.51
N ALA A 171 -6.35 11.01 -28.83
CA ALA A 171 -6.09 10.38 -27.55
C ALA A 171 -4.99 9.32 -27.60
N TYR A 172 -4.60 8.84 -28.77
CA TYR A 172 -3.54 7.88 -28.98
C TYR A 172 -2.15 8.51 -29.20
N CYS A 173 -2.02 9.84 -29.14
CA CYS A 173 -0.74 10.51 -29.18
C CYS A 173 0.16 10.02 -28.03
N PHE A 174 1.44 9.76 -28.31
CA PHE A 174 2.42 9.45 -27.29
C PHE A 174 2.69 10.69 -26.45
N VAL A 175 2.89 10.44 -25.14
CA VAL A 175 3.25 11.48 -24.17
C VAL A 175 4.52 11.11 -23.41
N ARG A 176 5.24 12.12 -22.95
CA ARG A 176 6.32 12.00 -21.97
C ARG A 176 6.17 13.09 -20.91
N ASP A 177 6.54 12.79 -19.68
CA ASP A 177 6.67 13.79 -18.62
C ASP A 177 7.76 14.82 -18.99
N VAL A 178 7.61 16.05 -18.55
CA VAL A 178 8.60 17.13 -18.79
C VAL A 178 9.99 16.77 -18.26
N ASN A 179 10.06 15.94 -17.22
CA ASN A 179 11.30 15.48 -16.61
C ASN A 179 11.92 14.27 -17.33
N GLU A 180 11.26 13.72 -18.33
CA GLU A 180 11.75 12.59 -19.14
C GLU A 180 12.42 13.08 -20.42
N GLY A 181 13.53 12.45 -20.78
CA GLY A 181 14.30 12.82 -21.98
C GLY A 181 13.75 12.25 -23.29
N ASP A 182 12.87 11.24 -23.21
CA ASP A 182 12.37 10.52 -24.39
C ASP A 182 10.98 9.89 -24.16
N TYR A 183 10.48 9.21 -25.18
CA TYR A 183 9.19 8.50 -25.18
C TYR A 183 9.35 6.99 -24.94
N SER A 184 10.40 6.56 -24.26
CA SER A 184 10.72 5.13 -24.06
C SER A 184 9.63 4.36 -23.31
N LYS A 185 8.87 5.03 -22.44
CA LYS A 185 7.72 4.45 -21.72
C LYS A 185 6.52 4.16 -22.60
N ARG A 186 6.46 4.71 -23.81
CA ARG A 186 5.37 4.54 -24.78
C ARG A 186 3.98 4.86 -24.22
N LEU A 187 3.89 5.75 -23.23
CA LEU A 187 2.63 6.23 -22.68
C LEU A 187 1.84 7.02 -23.73
N ARG A 188 0.52 6.95 -23.65
CA ARG A 188 -0.40 7.68 -24.51
C ARG A 188 -1.33 8.56 -23.66
N ILE A 189 -1.95 9.56 -24.27
CA ILE A 189 -2.95 10.40 -23.58
C ILE A 189 -4.06 9.53 -22.99
N THR A 190 -4.52 8.48 -23.69
CA THR A 190 -5.52 7.55 -23.17
C THR A 190 -5.11 6.87 -21.87
N ASP A 191 -3.81 6.68 -21.64
CA ASP A 191 -3.31 6.03 -20.43
C ASP A 191 -3.37 7.00 -19.26
N LEU A 192 -3.06 8.27 -19.47
CA LEU A 192 -3.26 9.34 -18.48
C LEU A 192 -4.75 9.55 -18.15
N MET A 193 -5.63 9.51 -19.17
CA MET A 193 -7.08 9.69 -18.97
C MET A 193 -7.75 8.55 -18.20
N LYS A 194 -7.20 7.33 -18.18
CA LYS A 194 -7.74 6.20 -17.39
C LYS A 194 -7.47 6.35 -15.89
N GLU A 195 -6.51 7.18 -15.56
CA GLU A 195 -6.09 7.42 -14.18
C GLU A 195 -6.83 8.63 -13.55
N LEU A 196 -7.62 9.37 -14.36
CA LEU A 196 -8.57 10.40 -13.93
C LEU A 196 -9.90 9.76 -13.49
#